data_dc2479e6965419077aa06d473f6be2f2
#
_entry.id   dc2479e6965419077aa06d473f6be2f2
#
_cell.length_a   1.000
_cell.length_b   1.000
_cell.length_c   1.000
_cell.angle_alpha   90.00
_cell.angle_beta   90.00
_cell.angle_gamma   90.00
#
_symmetry.space_group_name_H-M   'P 1'
#
loop_
_entity.id
_entity.type
_entity.pdbx_description
1 polymer ?
#
loop_
_entity_poly.entity_id
_entity_poly.type
_entity_poly.pdbx_seq_one_letter_code
_entity_poly.pdbx_strand_id
1 'polypeptide(L)'
;MMVRASGRPIFQDIRKLSFDYVPERMPHREKQREALETLFRPLLEAHVSQNAFLVGQVGTGKTHVSKRFVLDFEREAARKNRTVRHVLVNCRQRMTDDAVLLAILKTWDERFPDRGFSIPEKLSALRKHLERSHAHMIVVLDEADVLIRKSSDLIYALTRFDEEYEAPRGSVSVVLISQRDVLPFLDPATLSTFRRSNMVEFGKYSQEELVDILADRVKTAFFPDVVSEDVVQLIADIAAEGGDARYAIEILQKAGELALDENLREVNPEQVREARAVTHALLSRESLEGLDRPKRMVLLAIARKLEKKAYVTTGEAEEAYAVVCEEYGANKRRHTQFWKYLQDLDLLGFVVAKPSGEGMTGKTTIISLEDVPAKPLIESLEASLAR
;
A
#
# COMPACT_ATOMS: atom_id res chain seq x y z
N MET A 1 -28.19 -20.91 19.06
CA MET A 1 -29.39 -21.20 18.27
C MET A 1 -29.35 -20.29 17.05
N MET A 2 -28.75 -20.77 15.93
CA MET A 2 -28.63 -19.97 14.68
C MET A 2 -30.01 -19.93 14.02
N VAL A 3 -30.60 -18.75 13.96
CA VAL A 3 -31.79 -18.47 13.16
C VAL A 3 -31.35 -18.58 11.68
N ARG A 4 -31.83 -19.59 10.97
CA ARG A 4 -31.70 -19.68 9.51
C ARG A 4 -32.52 -18.54 8.90
N ALA A 5 -31.82 -17.52 8.39
CA ALA A 5 -32.44 -16.51 7.56
C ALA A 5 -33.00 -17.18 6.29
N SER A 6 -34.28 -16.98 6.02
CA SER A 6 -35.00 -17.52 4.87
C SER A 6 -34.82 -16.70 3.60
N GLY A 7 -33.79 -15.87 3.53
CA GLY A 7 -33.45 -15.06 2.36
C GLY A 7 -32.58 -15.84 1.34
N ARG A 8 -32.66 -15.50 0.06
CA ARG A 8 -31.68 -15.97 -0.92
C ARG A 8 -30.29 -15.48 -0.50
N PRO A 9 -29.24 -16.34 -0.59
CA PRO A 9 -27.91 -15.89 -0.29
C PRO A 9 -27.46 -14.82 -1.28
N ILE A 10 -26.88 -13.74 -0.78
CA ILE A 10 -26.31 -12.62 -1.57
C ILE A 10 -24.98 -13.04 -2.18
N PHE A 11 -24.08 -13.64 -1.36
CA PHE A 11 -22.75 -14.03 -1.78
C PHE A 11 -22.67 -15.50 -2.17
N GLN A 12 -22.04 -15.76 -3.30
CA GLN A 12 -21.56 -17.08 -3.70
C GLN A 12 -20.23 -17.40 -3.00
N ASP A 13 -19.29 -16.46 -2.99
CA ASP A 13 -18.02 -16.56 -2.27
C ASP A 13 -17.49 -15.16 -1.89
N ILE A 14 -17.82 -14.70 -0.68
CA ILE A 14 -17.40 -13.38 -0.16
C ILE A 14 -15.87 -13.22 -0.10
N ARG A 15 -15.09 -14.33 0.02
CA ARG A 15 -13.63 -14.29 0.06
C ARG A 15 -13.03 -13.71 -1.21
N LYS A 16 -13.77 -13.71 -2.32
CA LYS A 16 -13.37 -13.09 -3.60
C LYS A 16 -13.32 -11.56 -3.54
N LEU A 17 -13.93 -10.95 -2.52
CA LEU A 17 -13.88 -9.51 -2.25
C LEU A 17 -12.79 -9.13 -1.25
N SER A 18 -12.17 -10.11 -0.59
CA SER A 18 -11.06 -9.86 0.36
C SER A 18 -9.86 -9.18 -0.33
N PHE A 19 -9.18 -8.28 0.40
CA PHE A 19 -7.94 -7.65 -0.04
C PHE A 19 -6.78 -8.63 -0.28
N ASP A 20 -6.82 -9.80 0.34
CA ASP A 20 -5.81 -10.85 0.13
C ASP A 20 -6.07 -11.71 -1.11
N TYR A 21 -7.27 -11.65 -1.67
CA TYR A 21 -7.61 -12.42 -2.85
C TYR A 21 -6.89 -11.89 -4.10
N VAL A 22 -6.08 -12.73 -4.70
CA VAL A 22 -5.37 -12.43 -5.94
C VAL A 22 -6.15 -13.07 -7.11
N PRO A 23 -6.82 -12.28 -7.95
CA PRO A 23 -7.55 -12.80 -9.10
C PRO A 23 -6.60 -13.38 -10.14
N GLU A 24 -7.11 -14.31 -10.95
CA GLU A 24 -6.35 -14.86 -12.09
C GLU A 24 -6.17 -13.82 -13.20
N ARG A 25 -7.23 -13.06 -13.46
CA ARG A 25 -7.23 -11.96 -14.43
C ARG A 25 -7.20 -10.63 -13.69
N MET A 26 -6.41 -9.70 -14.18
CA MET A 26 -6.27 -8.35 -13.63
C MET A 26 -6.54 -7.33 -14.74
N PRO A 27 -7.82 -6.97 -14.96
CA PRO A 27 -8.19 -6.04 -16.01
C PRO A 27 -7.40 -4.73 -15.90
N HIS A 28 -7.01 -4.18 -17.05
CA HIS A 28 -6.31 -2.90 -17.18
C HIS A 28 -4.92 -2.83 -16.51
N ARG A 29 -4.32 -3.99 -16.20
CA ARG A 29 -2.93 -4.10 -15.70
C ARG A 29 -2.09 -5.08 -16.51
N GLU A 30 -2.56 -5.45 -17.69
CA GLU A 30 -1.84 -6.32 -18.63
C GLU A 30 -0.48 -5.72 -19.01
N LYS A 31 -0.42 -4.41 -19.31
CA LYS A 31 0.83 -3.70 -19.65
C LYS A 31 1.86 -3.73 -18.53
N GLN A 32 1.43 -3.53 -17.29
CA GLN A 32 2.32 -3.58 -16.12
C GLN A 32 2.85 -4.99 -15.88
N ARG A 33 2.00 -6.00 -16.07
CA ARG A 33 2.39 -7.41 -15.97
C ARG A 33 3.38 -7.78 -17.07
N GLU A 34 3.11 -7.44 -18.32
CA GLU A 34 4.01 -7.68 -19.45
C GLU A 34 5.36 -6.98 -19.28
N ALA A 35 5.36 -5.76 -18.71
CA ALA A 35 6.59 -5.03 -18.39
C ALA A 35 7.44 -5.81 -17.36
N LEU A 36 6.83 -6.35 -16.31
CA LEU A 36 7.53 -7.21 -15.34
C LEU A 36 8.02 -8.51 -15.97
N GLU A 37 7.20 -9.19 -16.75
CA GLU A 37 7.58 -10.43 -17.47
C GLU A 37 8.77 -10.18 -18.40
N THR A 38 8.76 -9.06 -19.14
CA THR A 38 9.85 -8.67 -20.03
C THR A 38 11.11 -8.32 -19.24
N LEU A 39 10.99 -7.58 -18.16
CA LEU A 39 12.12 -7.19 -17.31
C LEU A 39 12.79 -8.41 -16.67
N PHE A 40 12.00 -9.40 -16.21
CA PHE A 40 12.52 -10.58 -15.54
C PHE A 40 12.85 -11.74 -16.48
N ARG A 41 12.59 -11.63 -17.78
CA ARG A 41 12.95 -12.67 -18.77
C ARG A 41 14.42 -13.09 -18.73
N PRO A 42 15.42 -12.18 -18.57
CA PRO A 42 16.83 -12.56 -18.48
C PRO A 42 17.14 -13.49 -17.30
N LEU A 43 16.32 -13.47 -16.23
CA LEU A 43 16.47 -14.40 -15.13
C LEU A 43 16.19 -15.86 -15.56
N LEU A 44 15.17 -16.08 -16.40
CA LEU A 44 14.84 -17.41 -16.90
C LEU A 44 15.82 -17.88 -17.99
N GLU A 45 16.30 -16.96 -18.81
CA GLU A 45 17.12 -17.28 -19.98
C GLU A 45 18.63 -17.39 -19.64
N ALA A 46 19.12 -16.43 -18.85
CA ALA A 46 20.57 -16.25 -18.62
C ALA A 46 20.98 -16.25 -17.14
N HIS A 47 20.09 -16.54 -16.18
CA HIS A 47 20.34 -16.47 -14.73
C HIS A 47 20.79 -15.08 -14.24
N VAL A 48 20.39 -14.03 -14.92
CA VAL A 48 20.75 -12.66 -14.53
C VAL A 48 19.65 -12.10 -13.64
N SER A 49 20.02 -11.75 -12.40
CA SER A 49 19.11 -11.09 -11.45
C SER A 49 18.61 -9.75 -12.02
N GLN A 50 17.36 -9.44 -11.72
CA GLN A 50 16.68 -8.24 -12.17
C GLN A 50 16.02 -7.53 -11.00
N ASN A 51 16.00 -6.21 -11.05
CA ASN A 51 15.35 -5.40 -10.02
C ASN A 51 14.29 -4.50 -10.65
N ALA A 52 13.14 -4.37 -9.99
CA ALA A 52 12.02 -3.55 -10.44
C ALA A 52 11.56 -2.58 -9.36
N PHE A 53 11.05 -1.44 -9.78
CA PHE A 53 10.41 -0.46 -8.92
C PHE A 53 8.99 -0.18 -9.42
N LEU A 54 7.98 -0.50 -8.60
CA LEU A 54 6.57 -0.28 -8.88
C LEU A 54 6.09 0.93 -8.10
N VAL A 55 5.62 1.95 -8.81
CA VAL A 55 5.18 3.21 -8.21
C VAL A 55 3.75 3.56 -8.64
N GLY A 56 2.98 4.14 -7.72
CA GLY A 56 1.61 4.60 -7.97
C GLY A 56 0.81 4.74 -6.68
N GLN A 57 -0.31 5.41 -6.71
CA GLN A 57 -1.15 5.65 -5.54
C GLN A 57 -1.73 4.37 -4.93
N VAL A 58 -2.38 4.50 -3.76
CA VAL A 58 -3.10 3.40 -3.11
C VAL A 58 -4.20 2.87 -4.06
N GLY A 59 -4.51 1.58 -3.97
CA GLY A 59 -5.60 0.96 -4.74
C GLY A 59 -5.37 0.79 -6.23
N THR A 60 -4.19 1.17 -6.78
CA THR A 60 -3.87 1.04 -8.22
C THR A 60 -3.42 -0.37 -8.66
N GLY A 61 -3.40 -1.35 -7.75
CA GLY A 61 -3.16 -2.76 -8.07
C GLY A 61 -1.71 -3.23 -8.01
N LYS A 62 -0.74 -2.40 -7.56
CA LYS A 62 0.71 -2.76 -7.48
C LYS A 62 0.97 -4.08 -6.78
N THR A 63 0.49 -4.22 -5.55
CA THR A 63 0.68 -5.41 -4.71
C THR A 63 0.06 -6.66 -5.35
N HIS A 64 -1.12 -6.54 -5.95
CA HIS A 64 -1.81 -7.67 -6.59
C HIS A 64 -1.10 -8.11 -7.87
N VAL A 65 -0.66 -7.15 -8.71
CA VAL A 65 0.11 -7.46 -9.92
C VAL A 65 1.43 -8.14 -9.56
N SER A 66 2.14 -7.64 -8.55
CA SER A 66 3.39 -8.26 -8.11
C SER A 66 3.18 -9.66 -7.53
N LYS A 67 2.14 -9.87 -6.70
CA LYS A 67 1.76 -11.19 -6.19
C LYS A 67 1.46 -12.16 -7.34
N ARG A 68 0.64 -11.75 -8.31
CA ARG A 68 0.29 -12.58 -9.46
C ARG A 68 1.51 -12.89 -10.31
N PHE A 69 2.31 -11.86 -10.62
CA PHE A 69 3.53 -11.99 -11.39
C PHE A 69 4.48 -13.04 -10.79
N VAL A 70 4.81 -12.94 -9.49
CA VAL A 70 5.76 -13.88 -8.87
C VAL A 70 5.23 -15.32 -8.84
N LEU A 71 3.92 -15.52 -8.62
CA LEU A 71 3.30 -16.84 -8.66
C LEU A 71 3.34 -17.47 -10.06
N ASP A 72 3.06 -16.69 -11.11
CA ASP A 72 3.12 -17.17 -12.49
C ASP A 72 4.56 -17.39 -12.93
N PHE A 73 5.48 -16.52 -12.52
CA PHE A 73 6.90 -16.61 -12.81
C PHE A 73 7.54 -17.88 -12.19
N GLU A 74 7.21 -18.21 -10.94
CA GLU A 74 7.64 -19.48 -10.32
C GLU A 74 7.18 -20.70 -11.09
N ARG A 75 5.91 -20.70 -11.55
CA ARG A 75 5.36 -21.79 -12.36
C ARG A 75 6.09 -21.93 -13.72
N GLU A 76 6.36 -20.80 -14.36
CA GLU A 76 7.12 -20.79 -15.62
C GLU A 76 8.56 -21.27 -15.42
N ALA A 77 9.22 -20.79 -14.35
CA ALA A 77 10.57 -21.22 -13.99
C ALA A 77 10.63 -22.74 -13.77
N ALA A 78 9.66 -23.29 -13.02
CA ALA A 78 9.58 -24.73 -12.77
C ALA A 78 9.42 -25.55 -14.08
N ARG A 79 8.65 -25.04 -15.06
CA ARG A 79 8.54 -25.69 -16.41
C ARG A 79 9.87 -25.69 -17.16
N LYS A 80 10.76 -24.75 -16.86
CA LYS A 80 12.11 -24.64 -17.44
C LYS A 80 13.19 -25.30 -16.57
N ASN A 81 12.78 -26.12 -15.59
CA ASN A 81 13.68 -26.75 -14.60
C ASN A 81 14.55 -25.74 -13.84
N ARG A 82 13.96 -24.59 -13.51
CA ARG A 82 14.59 -23.54 -12.72
C ARG A 82 13.96 -23.47 -11.35
N THR A 83 14.76 -23.40 -10.31
CA THR A 83 14.26 -23.18 -8.94
C THR A 83 14.19 -21.68 -8.67
N VAL A 84 13.00 -21.11 -8.75
CA VAL A 84 12.73 -19.74 -8.32
C VAL A 84 11.78 -19.81 -7.15
N ARG A 85 12.03 -19.02 -6.12
CA ARG A 85 11.13 -18.79 -4.99
C ARG A 85 10.89 -17.31 -4.79
N HIS A 86 9.78 -16.96 -4.21
CA HIS A 86 9.50 -15.57 -3.85
C HIS A 86 9.17 -15.41 -2.37
N VAL A 87 9.34 -14.19 -1.89
CA VAL A 87 8.83 -13.74 -0.61
C VAL A 87 8.24 -12.35 -0.78
N LEU A 88 7.10 -12.11 -0.15
CA LEU A 88 6.47 -10.80 -0.11
C LEU A 88 6.49 -10.29 1.32
N VAL A 89 7.15 -9.16 1.54
CA VAL A 89 7.31 -8.55 2.85
C VAL A 89 6.66 -7.17 2.85
N ASN A 90 5.68 -6.96 3.72
CA ASN A 90 5.14 -5.63 3.97
C ASN A 90 6.06 -4.88 4.94
N CYS A 91 6.73 -3.82 4.45
CA CYS A 91 7.70 -3.05 5.19
C CYS A 91 7.08 -2.18 6.30
N ARG A 92 5.75 -1.92 6.24
CA ARG A 92 5.04 -1.24 7.32
C ARG A 92 4.83 -2.16 8.54
N GLN A 93 4.65 -3.45 8.31
CA GLN A 93 4.59 -4.44 9.39
C GLN A 93 5.98 -4.84 9.89
N ARG A 94 6.99 -4.78 9.03
CA ARG A 94 8.39 -5.15 9.31
C ARG A 94 9.31 -3.97 9.02
N MET A 95 9.37 -3.04 9.98
CA MET A 95 9.96 -1.70 9.80
C MET A 95 11.48 -1.64 9.92
N THR A 96 12.18 -2.76 10.05
CA THR A 96 13.63 -2.81 10.21
C THR A 96 14.26 -3.82 9.28
N ASP A 97 15.48 -3.55 8.85
CA ASP A 97 16.29 -4.44 8.01
C ASP A 97 16.34 -5.85 8.60
N ASP A 98 16.51 -5.94 9.92
CA ASP A 98 16.54 -7.19 10.67
C ASP A 98 15.24 -7.98 10.57
N ALA A 99 14.09 -7.32 10.73
CA ALA A 99 12.77 -7.95 10.66
C ALA A 99 12.41 -8.39 9.23
N VAL A 100 12.82 -7.60 8.22
CA VAL A 100 12.65 -7.96 6.81
C VAL A 100 13.50 -9.18 6.47
N LEU A 101 14.78 -9.17 6.82
CA LEU A 101 15.68 -10.26 6.50
C LEU A 101 15.32 -11.56 7.24
N LEU A 102 14.83 -11.45 8.48
CA LEU A 102 14.28 -12.59 9.22
C LEU A 102 13.06 -13.18 8.50
N ALA A 103 12.17 -12.35 7.97
CA ALA A 103 11.02 -12.84 7.19
C ALA A 103 11.46 -13.57 5.92
N ILE A 104 12.47 -13.07 5.23
CA ILE A 104 13.06 -13.72 4.06
C ILE A 104 13.63 -15.08 4.43
N LEU A 105 14.44 -15.17 5.49
CA LEU A 105 15.05 -16.42 5.96
C LEU A 105 14.02 -17.46 6.37
N LYS A 106 12.94 -17.06 7.03
CA LYS A 106 11.87 -17.97 7.47
C LYS A 106 11.12 -18.63 6.32
N THR A 107 11.22 -18.14 5.11
CA THR A 107 10.68 -18.86 3.93
C THR A 107 11.49 -20.09 3.55
N TRP A 108 12.74 -20.18 4.01
CA TRP A 108 13.65 -21.31 3.80
C TRP A 108 13.77 -22.20 5.01
N ASP A 109 13.81 -21.61 6.19
CA ASP A 109 13.90 -22.29 7.47
C ASP A 109 12.95 -21.64 8.48
N GLU A 110 11.77 -22.22 8.65
CA GLU A 110 10.76 -21.75 9.61
C GLU A 110 11.28 -21.70 11.04
N ARG A 111 12.29 -22.51 11.36
CA ARG A 111 12.92 -22.59 12.70
C ARG A 111 14.10 -21.65 12.86
N PHE A 112 14.40 -20.81 11.85
CA PHE A 112 15.49 -19.84 11.98
C PHE A 112 15.27 -18.97 13.21
N PRO A 113 16.27 -18.82 14.11
CA PRO A 113 16.11 -18.10 15.36
C PRO A 113 15.77 -16.63 15.16
N ASP A 114 14.85 -16.12 15.97
CA ASP A 114 14.42 -14.72 15.89
C ASP A 114 15.51 -13.73 16.37
N ARG A 115 16.47 -14.20 17.18
CA ARG A 115 17.52 -13.37 17.80
C ARG A 115 18.87 -14.11 17.78
N GLY A 116 19.94 -13.33 17.98
CA GLY A 116 21.30 -13.87 18.12
C GLY A 116 22.15 -13.82 16.84
N PHE A 117 21.60 -13.32 15.74
CA PHE A 117 22.31 -13.18 14.47
C PHE A 117 22.30 -11.72 14.01
N SER A 118 23.46 -11.23 13.65
CA SER A 118 23.64 -9.92 12.99
C SER A 118 23.11 -9.94 11.55
N ILE A 119 22.90 -8.77 10.94
CA ILE A 119 22.49 -8.65 9.53
C ILE A 119 23.46 -9.38 8.58
N PRO A 120 24.79 -9.22 8.68
CA PRO A 120 25.73 -9.97 7.85
C PRO A 120 25.63 -11.50 8.00
N GLU A 121 25.44 -12.00 9.22
CA GLU A 121 25.25 -13.44 9.47
C GLU A 121 23.97 -13.97 8.85
N LYS A 122 22.88 -13.19 8.91
CA LYS A 122 21.60 -13.51 8.26
C LYS A 122 21.73 -13.52 6.74
N LEU A 123 22.43 -12.55 6.15
CA LEU A 123 22.74 -12.52 4.70
C LEU A 123 23.58 -13.73 4.29
N SER A 124 24.59 -14.10 5.09
CA SER A 124 25.39 -15.30 4.87
C SER A 124 24.54 -16.59 4.96
N ALA A 125 23.62 -16.66 5.91
CA ALA A 125 22.68 -17.79 6.02
C ALA A 125 21.75 -17.89 4.79
N LEU A 126 21.19 -16.75 4.34
CA LEU A 126 20.38 -16.70 3.11
C LEU A 126 21.18 -17.21 1.91
N ARG A 127 22.42 -16.74 1.77
CA ARG A 127 23.33 -17.19 0.69
C ARG A 127 23.50 -18.69 0.69
N LYS A 128 23.83 -19.29 1.85
CA LYS A 128 23.99 -20.74 1.98
C LYS A 128 22.75 -21.53 1.59
N HIS A 129 21.57 -21.02 1.91
CA HIS A 129 20.31 -21.66 1.50
C HIS A 129 20.11 -21.60 -0.02
N LEU A 130 20.34 -20.45 -0.63
CA LEU A 130 20.21 -20.25 -2.08
C LEU A 130 21.23 -21.10 -2.86
N GLU A 131 22.48 -21.13 -2.43
CA GLU A 131 23.56 -21.94 -3.05
C GLU A 131 23.26 -23.44 -2.97
N ARG A 132 22.85 -23.95 -1.81
CA ARG A 132 22.52 -25.38 -1.63
C ARG A 132 21.36 -25.84 -2.51
N SER A 133 20.40 -24.97 -2.71
CA SER A 133 19.19 -25.27 -3.50
C SER A 133 19.33 -24.87 -4.98
N HIS A 134 20.44 -24.23 -5.37
CA HIS A 134 20.61 -23.62 -6.68
C HIS A 134 19.41 -22.76 -7.07
N ALA A 135 18.90 -22.00 -6.11
CA ALA A 135 17.68 -21.25 -6.26
C ALA A 135 17.92 -19.77 -6.48
N HIS A 136 17.01 -19.16 -7.21
CA HIS A 136 16.86 -17.71 -7.28
C HIS A 136 15.71 -17.25 -6.39
N MET A 137 15.88 -16.15 -5.65
CA MET A 137 14.85 -15.58 -4.82
C MET A 137 14.39 -14.23 -5.34
N ILE A 138 13.08 -14.06 -5.52
CA ILE A 138 12.46 -12.76 -5.81
C ILE A 138 11.91 -12.21 -4.50
N VAL A 139 12.52 -11.12 -4.00
CA VAL A 139 12.10 -10.42 -2.79
C VAL A 139 11.22 -9.25 -3.18
N VAL A 140 9.94 -9.31 -2.83
CA VAL A 140 8.99 -8.21 -3.02
C VAL A 140 8.87 -7.44 -1.71
N LEU A 141 9.32 -6.19 -1.70
CA LEU A 141 9.23 -5.27 -0.57
C LEU A 141 8.08 -4.30 -0.81
N ASP A 142 6.92 -4.60 -0.20
CA ASP A 142 5.74 -3.75 -0.30
C ASP A 142 5.80 -2.63 0.74
N GLU A 143 5.32 -1.44 0.38
CA GLU A 143 5.44 -0.20 1.16
C GLU A 143 6.91 0.10 1.55
N ALA A 144 7.81 -0.07 0.59
CA ALA A 144 9.27 0.03 0.76
C ALA A 144 9.74 1.44 1.21
N ASP A 145 8.92 2.47 0.98
CA ASP A 145 9.16 3.83 1.45
C ASP A 145 9.39 3.90 2.98
N VAL A 146 8.73 3.06 3.76
CA VAL A 146 8.90 2.98 5.22
C VAL A 146 10.31 2.50 5.61
N LEU A 147 10.84 1.54 4.86
CA LEU A 147 12.18 1.00 5.08
C LEU A 147 13.27 1.97 4.60
N ILE A 148 13.15 2.48 3.37
CA ILE A 148 14.11 3.38 2.71
C ILE A 148 14.39 4.63 3.55
N ARG A 149 13.39 5.17 4.23
CA ARG A 149 13.55 6.35 5.09
C ARG A 149 14.38 6.10 6.34
N LYS A 150 14.46 4.86 6.79
CA LYS A 150 15.28 4.49 7.97
C LYS A 150 16.69 4.12 7.56
N SER A 151 16.81 3.30 6.55
CA SER A 151 18.07 2.83 5.98
C SER A 151 17.82 2.24 4.60
N SER A 152 18.73 2.45 3.66
CA SER A 152 18.78 1.76 2.37
C SER A 152 19.76 0.57 2.37
N ASP A 153 20.41 0.28 3.49
CA ASP A 153 21.52 -0.69 3.57
C ASP A 153 21.08 -2.11 3.18
N LEU A 154 19.90 -2.54 3.64
CA LEU A 154 19.40 -3.85 3.27
C LEU A 154 19.07 -3.93 1.77
N ILE A 155 18.46 -2.87 1.20
CA ILE A 155 18.15 -2.82 -0.23
C ILE A 155 19.44 -2.87 -1.05
N TYR A 156 20.46 -2.10 -0.63
CA TYR A 156 21.79 -2.16 -1.20
C TYR A 156 22.38 -3.58 -1.16
N ALA A 157 22.34 -4.23 -0.01
CA ALA A 157 22.87 -5.58 0.16
C ALA A 157 22.12 -6.63 -0.67
N LEU A 158 20.79 -6.52 -0.77
CA LEU A 158 19.99 -7.44 -1.58
C LEU A 158 20.17 -7.23 -3.08
N THR A 159 20.26 -5.98 -3.54
CA THR A 159 20.41 -5.68 -4.99
C THR A 159 21.81 -6.01 -5.52
N ARG A 160 22.80 -6.10 -4.64
CA ARG A 160 24.19 -6.47 -4.95
C ARG A 160 24.58 -7.84 -4.41
N PHE A 161 23.59 -8.64 -4.08
CA PHE A 161 23.81 -9.95 -3.47
C PHE A 161 24.71 -10.87 -4.31
N ASP A 162 24.67 -10.72 -5.61
CA ASP A 162 25.41 -11.55 -6.56
C ASP A 162 26.82 -11.03 -6.87
N GLU A 163 27.13 -9.76 -6.53
CA GLU A 163 28.42 -9.12 -6.91
C GLU A 163 29.64 -9.67 -6.16
N GLU A 164 29.44 -10.32 -5.02
CA GLU A 164 30.55 -10.84 -4.21
C GLU A 164 31.23 -12.12 -4.78
N TYR A 165 30.66 -12.72 -5.83
CA TYR A 165 31.13 -14.01 -6.35
C TYR A 165 31.12 -14.06 -7.87
N GLU A 166 32.21 -14.61 -8.47
CA GLU A 166 32.34 -14.73 -9.94
C GLU A 166 31.31 -15.66 -10.61
N ALA A 167 30.75 -16.60 -9.86
CA ALA A 167 29.71 -17.51 -10.35
C ALA A 167 28.73 -17.90 -9.23
N PRO A 168 27.78 -17.03 -8.87
CA PRO A 168 26.84 -17.32 -7.81
C PRO A 168 25.94 -18.51 -8.18
N ARG A 169 25.88 -19.51 -7.30
CA ARG A 169 24.97 -20.67 -7.44
C ARG A 169 23.56 -20.36 -7.00
N GLY A 170 23.35 -19.23 -6.36
CA GLY A 170 22.05 -18.70 -5.91
C GLY A 170 22.07 -17.19 -5.97
N SER A 171 20.96 -16.59 -6.33
CA SER A 171 20.86 -15.14 -6.58
C SER A 171 19.58 -14.53 -6.04
N VAL A 172 19.55 -13.20 -5.95
CA VAL A 172 18.41 -12.42 -5.44
C VAL A 172 18.00 -11.35 -6.45
N SER A 173 16.70 -11.22 -6.65
CA SER A 173 16.08 -10.08 -7.36
C SER A 173 15.17 -9.32 -6.40
N VAL A 174 15.09 -8.01 -6.55
CA VAL A 174 14.29 -7.15 -5.67
C VAL A 174 13.20 -6.43 -6.46
N VAL A 175 11.97 -6.51 -5.97
CA VAL A 175 10.84 -5.71 -6.44
C VAL A 175 10.45 -4.76 -5.32
N LEU A 176 10.71 -3.47 -5.52
CA LEU A 176 10.25 -2.42 -4.60
C LEU A 176 8.86 -1.94 -4.99
N ILE A 177 7.96 -1.80 -4.04
CA ILE A 177 6.64 -1.21 -4.24
C ILE A 177 6.51 0.01 -3.34
N SER A 178 6.13 1.16 -3.91
CA SER A 178 5.89 2.38 -3.16
C SER A 178 4.70 3.17 -3.71
N GLN A 179 4.14 4.03 -2.87
CA GLN A 179 3.09 4.95 -3.29
C GLN A 179 3.66 6.16 -4.04
N ARG A 180 4.89 6.55 -3.75
CA ARG A 180 5.59 7.71 -4.32
C ARG A 180 6.94 7.27 -4.88
N ASP A 181 7.51 8.11 -5.76
CA ASP A 181 8.88 7.90 -6.20
C ASP A 181 9.83 8.12 -5.02
N VAL A 182 10.42 7.03 -4.55
CA VAL A 182 11.39 7.02 -3.45
C VAL A 182 12.83 6.83 -3.93
N LEU A 183 13.03 6.66 -5.22
CA LEU A 183 14.37 6.49 -5.80
C LEU A 183 15.34 7.64 -5.45
N PRO A 184 14.91 8.92 -5.37
CA PRO A 184 15.79 10.01 -4.96
C PRO A 184 16.32 9.91 -3.53
N PHE A 185 15.74 9.06 -2.68
CA PHE A 185 16.18 8.84 -1.29
C PHE A 185 17.16 7.66 -1.16
N LEU A 186 17.37 6.90 -2.23
CA LEU A 186 18.37 5.84 -2.28
C LEU A 186 19.76 6.46 -2.48
N ASP A 187 20.78 5.78 -1.97
CA ASP A 187 22.15 6.14 -2.27
C ASP A 187 22.46 5.97 -3.78
N PRO A 188 23.45 6.71 -4.34
CA PRO A 188 23.74 6.67 -5.78
C PRO A 188 24.06 5.28 -6.32
N ALA A 189 24.64 4.41 -5.50
CA ALA A 189 25.02 3.06 -5.91
C ALA A 189 23.78 2.17 -6.02
N THR A 190 22.86 2.19 -5.05
CA THR A 190 21.57 1.50 -5.10
C THR A 190 20.69 2.08 -6.20
N LEU A 191 20.65 3.41 -6.37
CA LEU A 191 19.88 4.08 -7.42
C LEU A 191 20.30 3.60 -8.81
N SER A 192 21.59 3.37 -9.05
CA SER A 192 22.09 2.88 -10.34
C SER A 192 21.51 1.51 -10.74
N THR A 193 21.10 0.70 -9.77
CA THR A 193 20.50 -0.62 -9.95
C THR A 193 19.03 -0.52 -10.39
N PHE A 194 18.32 0.53 -9.94
CA PHE A 194 16.95 0.82 -10.34
C PHE A 194 16.94 1.85 -11.47
N ARG A 195 17.37 1.45 -12.68
CA ARG A 195 17.33 2.32 -13.86
C ARG A 195 15.87 2.74 -14.16
N ARG A 196 15.69 3.86 -14.86
CA ARG A 196 14.34 4.28 -15.30
C ARG A 196 13.61 3.22 -16.11
N SER A 197 14.34 2.36 -16.85
CA SER A 197 13.79 1.23 -17.59
C SER A 197 13.20 0.12 -16.70
N ASN A 198 13.55 0.11 -15.42
CA ASN A 198 13.09 -0.88 -14.44
C ASN A 198 11.93 -0.35 -13.57
N MET A 199 11.43 0.86 -13.87
CA MET A 199 10.30 1.46 -13.20
C MET A 199 9.01 1.13 -13.94
N VAL A 200 8.02 0.65 -13.21
CA VAL A 200 6.68 0.34 -13.70
C VAL A 200 5.68 1.23 -12.99
N GLU A 201 5.06 2.13 -13.74
CA GLU A 201 4.09 3.08 -13.20
C GLU A 201 2.67 2.51 -13.22
N PHE A 202 1.96 2.75 -12.11
CA PHE A 202 0.56 2.39 -11.93
C PHE A 202 -0.29 3.65 -11.82
N GLY A 203 -0.92 4.04 -12.94
CA GLY A 203 -1.88 5.13 -12.96
C GLY A 203 -3.15 4.80 -12.18
N LYS A 204 -3.88 5.85 -11.79
CA LYS A 204 -5.25 5.74 -11.26
C LYS A 204 -6.12 4.98 -12.26
N TYR A 205 -7.08 4.22 -11.77
CA TYR A 205 -8.10 3.62 -12.63
C TYR A 205 -9.11 4.68 -13.08
N SER A 206 -9.53 4.61 -14.34
CA SER A 206 -10.68 5.37 -14.83
C SER A 206 -11.97 4.75 -14.31
N GLN A 207 -13.09 5.47 -14.47
CA GLN A 207 -14.42 4.98 -14.14
C GLN A 207 -14.74 3.68 -14.90
N GLU A 208 -14.49 3.64 -16.20
CA GLU A 208 -14.76 2.47 -17.04
C GLU A 208 -13.90 1.27 -16.60
N GLU A 209 -12.61 1.52 -16.27
CA GLU A 209 -11.73 0.47 -15.75
C GLU A 209 -12.22 -0.09 -14.41
N LEU A 210 -12.76 0.77 -13.53
CA LEU A 210 -13.37 0.33 -12.27
C LEU A 210 -14.65 -0.49 -12.48
N VAL A 211 -15.47 -0.13 -13.47
CA VAL A 211 -16.66 -0.93 -13.85
C VAL A 211 -16.25 -2.34 -14.25
N ASP A 212 -15.24 -2.49 -15.09
CA ASP A 212 -14.75 -3.81 -15.52
C ASP A 212 -14.20 -4.64 -14.35
N ILE A 213 -13.47 -4.01 -13.45
CA ILE A 213 -12.92 -4.66 -12.24
C ILE A 213 -14.07 -5.11 -11.33
N LEU A 214 -15.06 -4.25 -11.08
CA LEU A 214 -16.21 -4.57 -10.24
C LEU A 214 -17.09 -5.66 -10.86
N ALA A 215 -17.34 -5.61 -12.18
CA ALA A 215 -18.10 -6.64 -12.89
C ALA A 215 -17.45 -8.03 -12.77
N ASP A 216 -16.11 -8.11 -12.85
CA ASP A 216 -15.37 -9.36 -12.63
C ASP A 216 -15.53 -9.86 -11.18
N ARG A 217 -15.51 -8.95 -10.20
CA ARG A 217 -15.75 -9.28 -8.78
C ARG A 217 -17.19 -9.74 -8.55
N VAL A 218 -18.17 -9.06 -9.13
CA VAL A 218 -19.58 -9.46 -9.02
C VAL A 218 -19.80 -10.88 -9.53
N LYS A 219 -19.28 -11.22 -10.72
CA LYS A 219 -19.39 -12.57 -11.31
C LYS A 219 -18.82 -13.67 -10.42
N THR A 220 -17.79 -13.36 -9.64
CA THR A 220 -17.06 -14.37 -8.85
C THR A 220 -17.51 -14.44 -7.40
N ALA A 221 -18.06 -13.35 -6.86
CA ALA A 221 -18.40 -13.24 -5.44
C ALA A 221 -19.88 -13.31 -5.13
N PHE A 222 -20.76 -12.90 -6.06
CA PHE A 222 -22.19 -12.81 -5.86
C PHE A 222 -22.95 -13.87 -6.64
N PHE A 223 -24.16 -14.18 -6.19
CA PHE A 223 -25.09 -14.95 -7.02
C PHE A 223 -25.56 -14.11 -8.22
N PRO A 224 -25.96 -14.74 -9.34
CA PRO A 224 -26.52 -14.04 -10.50
C PRO A 224 -27.69 -13.12 -10.12
N ASP A 225 -27.77 -11.97 -10.77
CA ASP A 225 -28.83 -10.96 -10.64
C ASP A 225 -28.92 -10.26 -9.27
N VAL A 226 -27.95 -10.46 -8.38
CA VAL A 226 -27.92 -9.80 -7.06
C VAL A 226 -27.39 -8.38 -7.14
N VAL A 227 -26.45 -8.10 -8.05
CA VAL A 227 -25.86 -6.78 -8.25
C VAL A 227 -26.11 -6.37 -9.70
N SER A 228 -26.89 -5.32 -9.90
CA SER A 228 -27.21 -4.79 -11.24
C SER A 228 -26.04 -3.98 -11.80
N GLU A 229 -26.04 -3.76 -13.13
CA GLU A 229 -25.07 -2.90 -13.81
C GLU A 229 -25.11 -1.45 -13.28
N ASP A 230 -26.30 -0.92 -12.96
CA ASP A 230 -26.47 0.43 -12.39
C ASP A 230 -25.78 0.56 -11.02
N VAL A 231 -25.83 -0.49 -10.21
CA VAL A 231 -25.12 -0.52 -8.90
C VAL A 231 -23.61 -0.54 -9.10
N VAL A 232 -23.12 -1.34 -10.05
CA VAL A 232 -21.69 -1.37 -10.42
C VAL A 232 -21.23 0.00 -10.89
N GLN A 233 -22.01 0.64 -11.77
CA GLN A 233 -21.72 1.99 -12.27
C GLN A 233 -21.69 3.03 -11.14
N LEU A 234 -22.66 3.00 -10.23
CA LEU A 234 -22.71 3.91 -9.08
C LEU A 234 -21.47 3.76 -8.18
N ILE A 235 -21.04 2.53 -7.91
CA ILE A 235 -19.83 2.29 -7.11
C ILE A 235 -18.58 2.79 -7.85
N ALA A 236 -18.49 2.55 -9.16
CA ALA A 236 -17.38 3.02 -9.98
C ALA A 236 -17.31 4.55 -10.00
N ASP A 237 -18.45 5.25 -10.13
CA ASP A 237 -18.53 6.72 -10.07
C ASP A 237 -17.99 7.26 -8.74
N ILE A 238 -18.39 6.63 -7.63
CA ILE A 238 -17.92 7.02 -6.29
C ILE A 238 -16.39 6.86 -6.15
N ALA A 239 -15.84 5.76 -6.67
CA ALA A 239 -14.42 5.44 -6.50
C ALA A 239 -13.51 6.09 -7.56
N ALA A 240 -14.07 6.59 -8.67
CA ALA A 240 -13.32 7.17 -9.79
C ALA A 240 -12.55 8.44 -9.40
N GLU A 241 -13.03 9.21 -8.43
CA GLU A 241 -12.34 10.41 -7.93
C GLU A 241 -10.93 10.07 -7.42
N GLY A 242 -10.82 9.02 -6.62
CA GLY A 242 -9.54 8.49 -6.16
C GLY A 242 -8.86 7.57 -7.19
N GLY A 243 -9.60 6.96 -8.10
CA GLY A 243 -9.15 5.89 -8.99
C GLY A 243 -8.69 4.65 -8.23
N ASP A 244 -9.32 4.37 -7.08
CA ASP A 244 -8.95 3.35 -6.11
C ASP A 244 -9.87 2.12 -6.20
N ALA A 245 -9.35 1.03 -6.81
CA ALA A 245 -10.09 -0.22 -6.93
C ALA A 245 -10.31 -0.93 -5.58
N ARG A 246 -9.44 -0.70 -4.57
CA ARG A 246 -9.62 -1.24 -3.22
C ARG A 246 -10.87 -0.66 -2.59
N TYR A 247 -11.00 0.67 -2.64
CA TYR A 247 -12.17 1.39 -2.14
C TYR A 247 -13.45 0.97 -2.86
N ALA A 248 -13.41 0.80 -4.19
CA ALA A 248 -14.56 0.31 -4.96
C ALA A 248 -15.01 -1.10 -4.51
N ILE A 249 -14.07 -2.03 -4.33
CA ILE A 249 -14.36 -3.41 -3.88
C ILE A 249 -14.88 -3.41 -2.44
N GLU A 250 -14.37 -2.54 -1.57
CA GLU A 250 -14.82 -2.43 -0.19
C GLU A 250 -16.27 -1.92 -0.10
N ILE A 251 -16.62 -0.90 -0.88
CA ILE A 251 -18.02 -0.45 -0.98
C ILE A 251 -18.92 -1.58 -1.49
N LEU A 252 -18.50 -2.30 -2.53
CA LEU A 252 -19.25 -3.43 -3.08
C LEU A 252 -19.49 -4.53 -2.03
N GLN A 253 -18.44 -4.90 -1.28
CA GLN A 253 -18.54 -5.88 -0.20
C GLN A 253 -19.51 -5.39 0.88
N LYS A 254 -19.36 -4.16 1.35
CA LYS A 254 -20.16 -3.61 2.43
C LYS A 254 -21.63 -3.46 2.03
N ALA A 255 -21.90 -3.04 0.79
CA ALA A 255 -23.27 -2.97 0.27
C ALA A 255 -23.94 -4.35 0.20
N GLY A 256 -23.18 -5.40 -0.18
CA GLY A 256 -23.65 -6.77 -0.15
C GLY A 256 -23.92 -7.29 1.28
N GLU A 257 -23.07 -6.95 2.25
CA GLU A 257 -23.28 -7.28 3.67
C GLU A 257 -24.55 -6.63 4.21
N LEU A 258 -24.77 -5.32 3.92
CA LEU A 258 -25.99 -4.60 4.32
C LEU A 258 -27.24 -5.23 3.71
N ALA A 259 -27.21 -5.56 2.40
CA ALA A 259 -28.31 -6.25 1.75
C ALA A 259 -28.63 -7.60 2.40
N LEU A 260 -27.60 -8.35 2.83
CA LEU A 260 -27.76 -9.61 3.55
C LEU A 260 -28.39 -9.42 4.92
N ASP A 261 -27.92 -8.43 5.69
CA ASP A 261 -28.42 -8.10 7.05
C ASP A 261 -29.90 -7.66 7.00
N GLU A 262 -30.29 -6.92 5.96
CA GLU A 262 -31.64 -6.45 5.72
C GLU A 262 -32.55 -7.51 5.06
N ASN A 263 -32.03 -8.72 4.81
CA ASN A 263 -32.75 -9.81 4.10
C ASN A 263 -33.27 -9.41 2.71
N LEU A 264 -32.55 -8.55 2.00
CA LEU A 264 -32.88 -8.18 0.62
C LEU A 264 -32.50 -9.30 -0.35
N ARG A 265 -33.08 -9.22 -1.57
CA ARG A 265 -32.76 -10.18 -2.64
C ARG A 265 -31.66 -9.70 -3.57
N GLU A 266 -31.40 -8.41 -3.56
CA GLU A 266 -30.47 -7.71 -4.43
C GLU A 266 -29.85 -6.52 -3.67
N VAL A 267 -28.72 -6.05 -4.16
CA VAL A 267 -28.05 -4.83 -3.68
C VAL A 267 -28.67 -3.64 -4.40
N ASN A 268 -29.23 -2.71 -3.65
CA ASN A 268 -29.85 -1.50 -4.19
C ASN A 268 -28.92 -0.28 -4.01
N PRO A 269 -29.14 0.82 -4.74
CA PRO A 269 -28.37 2.06 -4.58
C PRO A 269 -28.33 2.61 -3.14
N GLU A 270 -29.32 2.30 -2.29
CA GLU A 270 -29.36 2.74 -0.91
C GLU A 270 -28.27 2.06 -0.07
N GLN A 271 -28.11 0.73 -0.21
CA GLN A 271 -27.03 -0.01 0.45
C GLN A 271 -25.65 0.49 -0.01
N VAL A 272 -25.51 0.93 -1.26
CA VAL A 272 -24.26 1.55 -1.76
C VAL A 272 -23.98 2.88 -1.07
N ARG A 273 -25.01 3.75 -0.91
CA ARG A 273 -24.84 5.04 -0.21
C ARG A 273 -24.48 4.85 1.25
N GLU A 274 -25.15 3.91 1.92
CA GLU A 274 -24.85 3.56 3.30
C GLU A 274 -23.46 2.93 3.45
N ALA A 275 -23.10 1.99 2.57
CA ALA A 275 -21.77 1.39 2.51
C ALA A 275 -20.69 2.46 2.34
N ARG A 276 -20.88 3.42 1.41
CA ARG A 276 -19.97 4.55 1.22
C ARG A 276 -19.76 5.34 2.52
N ALA A 277 -20.84 5.68 3.23
CA ALA A 277 -20.75 6.45 4.46
C ALA A 277 -19.99 5.69 5.56
N VAL A 278 -20.23 4.39 5.72
CA VAL A 278 -19.57 3.52 6.70
C VAL A 278 -18.10 3.32 6.33
N THR A 279 -17.81 2.99 5.08
CA THR A 279 -16.43 2.72 4.60
C THR A 279 -15.55 3.96 4.71
N HIS A 280 -16.08 5.13 4.33
CA HIS A 280 -15.34 6.38 4.48
C HIS A 280 -15.03 6.69 5.96
N ALA A 281 -15.97 6.45 6.86
CA ALA A 281 -15.76 6.63 8.29
C ALA A 281 -14.74 5.63 8.88
N LEU A 282 -14.75 4.37 8.43
CA LEU A 282 -13.81 3.33 8.87
C LEU A 282 -12.38 3.60 8.39
N LEU A 283 -12.19 3.93 7.11
CA LEU A 283 -10.86 4.25 6.56
C LEU A 283 -10.22 5.43 7.30
N SER A 284 -11.01 6.47 7.59
CA SER A 284 -10.55 7.60 8.38
C SER A 284 -10.18 7.19 9.82
N ARG A 285 -10.94 6.29 10.43
CA ARG A 285 -10.75 5.88 11.82
C ARG A 285 -9.53 4.95 11.99
N GLU A 286 -9.40 3.91 11.19
CA GLU A 286 -8.26 2.97 11.23
C GLU A 286 -6.94 3.70 10.95
N SER A 287 -6.93 4.57 9.96
CA SER A 287 -5.76 5.40 9.62
C SER A 287 -5.38 6.34 10.78
N LEU A 288 -6.36 6.90 11.48
CA LEU A 288 -6.15 7.78 12.63
C LEU A 288 -5.72 7.04 13.89
N GLU A 289 -6.19 5.80 14.11
CA GLU A 289 -5.80 4.97 15.25
C GLU A 289 -4.30 4.58 15.18
N GLY A 290 -3.73 4.50 13.99
CA GLY A 290 -2.30 4.30 13.76
C GLY A 290 -1.41 5.52 14.11
N LEU A 291 -2.00 6.72 14.31
CA LEU A 291 -1.28 7.91 14.69
C LEU A 291 -1.11 8.00 16.21
N ASP A 292 0.06 8.40 16.68
CA ASP A 292 0.26 8.78 18.07
C ASP A 292 -0.51 10.07 18.42
N ARG A 293 -0.83 10.27 19.72
CA ARG A 293 -1.61 11.41 20.18
C ARG A 293 -1.07 12.76 19.70
N PRO A 294 0.25 13.05 19.74
CA PRO A 294 0.78 14.32 19.25
C PRO A 294 0.51 14.55 17.75
N LYS A 295 0.62 13.54 16.91
CA LYS A 295 0.34 13.66 15.48
C LYS A 295 -1.14 13.90 15.20
N ARG A 296 -2.05 13.24 15.96
CA ARG A 296 -3.48 13.51 15.87
C ARG A 296 -3.81 14.97 16.22
N MET A 297 -3.14 15.54 17.23
CA MET A 297 -3.32 16.95 17.62
C MET A 297 -2.81 17.92 16.55
N VAL A 298 -1.66 17.64 15.92
CA VAL A 298 -1.16 18.43 14.77
C VAL A 298 -2.12 18.35 13.61
N LEU A 299 -2.62 17.16 13.28
CA LEU A 299 -3.57 16.95 12.20
C LEU A 299 -4.90 17.66 12.45
N LEU A 300 -5.41 17.61 13.70
CA LEU A 300 -6.62 18.35 14.11
C LEU A 300 -6.44 19.87 13.94
N ALA A 301 -5.30 20.40 14.35
CA ALA A 301 -4.99 21.81 14.22
C ALA A 301 -4.99 22.27 12.75
N ILE A 302 -4.39 21.47 11.89
CA ILE A 302 -4.33 21.70 10.43
C ILE A 302 -5.76 21.61 9.84
N ALA A 303 -6.51 20.55 10.15
CA ALA A 303 -7.85 20.33 9.62
C ALA A 303 -8.82 21.46 9.99
N ARG A 304 -8.82 21.92 11.24
CA ARG A 304 -9.65 23.06 11.71
C ARG A 304 -9.36 24.38 10.95
N LYS A 305 -8.10 24.61 10.58
CA LYS A 305 -7.74 25.78 9.74
C LYS A 305 -8.17 25.60 8.29
N LEU A 306 -8.02 24.38 7.76
CA LEU A 306 -8.36 24.05 6.37
C LEU A 306 -9.88 23.91 6.13
N GLU A 307 -10.70 23.83 7.17
CA GLU A 307 -12.16 23.97 7.04
C GLU A 307 -12.57 25.32 6.42
N LYS A 308 -11.77 26.35 6.65
CA LYS A 308 -12.06 27.74 6.21
C LYS A 308 -11.08 28.26 5.15
N LYS A 309 -10.01 27.53 4.84
CA LYS A 309 -8.94 27.95 3.92
C LYS A 309 -8.55 26.80 3.02
N ALA A 310 -8.17 27.10 1.78
CA ALA A 310 -7.67 26.09 0.85
C ALA A 310 -6.28 25.56 1.26
N TYR A 311 -5.48 26.38 1.92
CA TYR A 311 -4.14 26.02 2.42
C TYR A 311 -3.79 26.84 3.66
N VAL A 312 -2.84 26.34 4.44
CA VAL A 312 -2.25 27.04 5.61
C VAL A 312 -0.74 26.99 5.53
N THR A 313 -0.07 27.99 6.08
CA THR A 313 1.37 28.02 6.22
C THR A 313 1.83 27.22 7.43
N THR A 314 3.11 26.82 7.49
CA THR A 314 3.68 26.15 8.66
C THR A 314 3.49 26.96 9.95
N GLY A 315 3.63 28.29 9.89
CA GLY A 315 3.44 29.19 11.04
C GLY A 315 1.99 29.15 11.54
N GLU A 316 1.01 29.29 10.65
CA GLU A 316 -0.41 29.22 10.99
C GLU A 316 -0.82 27.84 11.56
N ALA A 317 -0.23 26.78 11.04
CA ALA A 317 -0.45 25.41 11.54
C ALA A 317 0.15 25.23 12.95
N GLU A 318 1.34 25.79 13.21
CA GLU A 318 1.99 25.72 14.52
C GLU A 318 1.27 26.57 15.58
N GLU A 319 0.71 27.72 15.22
CA GLU A 319 -0.15 28.53 16.09
C GLU A 319 -1.43 27.77 16.44
N ALA A 320 -2.09 27.16 15.45
CA ALA A 320 -3.27 26.35 15.67
C ALA A 320 -2.97 25.12 16.55
N TYR A 321 -1.82 24.50 16.37
CA TYR A 321 -1.36 23.39 17.20
C TYR A 321 -1.18 23.80 18.67
N ALA A 322 -0.71 25.02 18.95
CA ALA A 322 -0.64 25.53 20.32
C ALA A 322 -2.01 25.58 20.98
N VAL A 323 -3.03 26.07 20.27
CA VAL A 323 -4.42 26.14 20.77
C VAL A 323 -4.96 24.74 21.05
N VAL A 324 -4.76 23.78 20.14
CA VAL A 324 -5.19 22.38 20.36
C VAL A 324 -4.45 21.76 21.55
N CYS A 325 -3.17 22.05 21.75
CA CYS A 325 -2.44 21.58 22.94
C CYS A 325 -3.04 22.10 24.25
N GLU A 326 -3.40 23.37 24.30
CA GLU A 326 -4.08 23.96 25.49
C GLU A 326 -5.44 23.28 25.72
N GLU A 327 -6.24 23.11 24.68
CA GLU A 327 -7.58 22.50 24.75
C GLU A 327 -7.53 21.06 25.30
N TYR A 328 -6.54 20.27 24.88
CA TYR A 328 -6.40 18.87 25.29
C TYR A 328 -5.39 18.65 26.44
N GLY A 329 -4.99 19.70 27.13
CA GLY A 329 -4.12 19.62 28.32
C GLY A 329 -2.72 19.04 28.01
N ALA A 330 -2.18 19.29 26.83
CA ALA A 330 -0.88 18.78 26.40
C ALA A 330 0.16 19.90 26.27
N ASN A 331 1.42 19.56 26.51
CA ASN A 331 2.51 20.50 26.32
C ASN A 331 2.85 20.66 24.82
N LYS A 332 2.82 21.89 24.32
CA LYS A 332 3.29 22.23 22.98
C LYS A 332 4.73 21.77 22.80
N ARG A 333 5.02 21.04 21.74
CA ARG A 333 6.37 20.64 21.37
C ARG A 333 7.08 21.78 20.64
N ARG A 334 8.42 21.76 20.66
CA ARG A 334 9.26 22.74 19.94
C ARG A 334 9.08 22.63 18.43
N HIS A 335 9.36 23.70 17.70
CA HIS A 335 9.23 23.80 16.23
C HIS A 335 9.84 22.60 15.49
N THR A 336 11.03 22.14 15.85
CA THR A 336 11.69 20.99 15.22
C THR A 336 10.87 19.70 15.34
N GLN A 337 10.22 19.48 16.49
CA GLN A 337 9.41 18.28 16.69
C GLN A 337 8.04 18.40 15.99
N PHE A 338 7.46 19.61 15.98
CA PHE A 338 6.25 19.90 15.19
C PHE A 338 6.51 19.66 13.70
N TRP A 339 7.64 20.13 13.17
CA TRP A 339 8.06 19.90 11.79
C TRP A 339 8.19 18.41 11.47
N LYS A 340 8.76 17.62 12.37
CA LYS A 340 8.86 16.18 12.22
C LYS A 340 7.49 15.52 12.15
N TYR A 341 6.54 15.92 13.01
CA TYR A 341 5.16 15.43 12.95
C TYR A 341 4.47 15.80 11.64
N LEU A 342 4.69 17.01 11.15
CA LEU A 342 4.15 17.45 9.85
C LEU A 342 4.71 16.61 8.71
N GLN A 343 6.00 16.35 8.69
CA GLN A 343 6.64 15.48 7.70
C GLN A 343 6.09 14.05 7.77
N ASP A 344 5.89 13.51 8.97
CA ASP A 344 5.31 12.18 9.15
C ASP A 344 3.85 12.14 8.62
N LEU A 345 3.06 13.20 8.84
CA LEU A 345 1.67 13.30 8.36
C LEU A 345 1.60 13.48 6.83
N ASP A 346 2.48 14.27 6.25
CA ASP A 346 2.66 14.38 4.79
C ASP A 346 3.03 13.03 4.18
N LEU A 347 3.90 12.30 4.87
CA LEU A 347 4.35 10.99 4.50
C LEU A 347 3.24 9.94 4.49
N LEU A 348 2.42 9.99 5.53
CA LEU A 348 1.29 9.09 5.70
C LEU A 348 0.11 9.47 4.78
N GLY A 349 0.23 10.58 4.03
CA GLY A 349 -0.79 11.03 3.09
C GLY A 349 -1.98 11.75 3.74
N PHE A 350 -1.88 12.14 5.01
CA PHE A 350 -2.94 12.92 5.66
C PHE A 350 -2.94 14.39 5.24
N VAL A 351 -1.79 14.92 4.90
CA VAL A 351 -1.61 16.30 4.44
C VAL A 351 -0.63 16.32 3.27
N VAL A 352 -0.63 17.41 2.51
CA VAL A 352 0.37 17.70 1.50
C VAL A 352 1.13 18.94 1.91
N ALA A 353 2.43 18.81 2.13
CA ALA A 353 3.33 19.88 2.51
C ALA A 353 4.27 20.23 1.35
N LYS A 354 4.05 21.36 0.67
CA LYS A 354 4.86 21.81 -0.47
C LYS A 354 5.57 23.12 -0.13
N PRO A 355 6.84 23.33 -0.58
CA PRO A 355 7.49 24.64 -0.47
C PRO A 355 6.64 25.69 -1.19
N SER A 356 6.54 26.91 -0.63
CA SER A 356 5.89 28.03 -1.29
C SER A 356 6.63 28.37 -2.58
N GLY A 357 5.87 28.53 -3.70
CA GLY A 357 6.43 28.96 -5.00
C GLY A 357 6.94 30.41 -4.98
N GLU A 358 7.56 30.84 -6.08
CA GLU A 358 8.00 32.23 -6.32
C GLU A 358 6.79 33.17 -6.21
N GLY A 359 6.84 34.13 -5.31
CA GLY A 359 5.81 35.16 -5.09
C GLY A 359 5.37 35.37 -3.64
N MET A 360 5.77 34.52 -2.69
CA MET A 360 5.57 34.74 -1.26
C MET A 360 6.86 35.23 -0.59
N THR A 361 6.76 36.21 0.28
CA THR A 361 7.88 36.74 1.08
C THR A 361 8.34 35.68 2.09
N GLY A 362 9.48 35.02 1.82
CA GLY A 362 10.11 34.02 2.69
C GLY A 362 9.88 32.57 2.23
N LYS A 363 10.83 31.69 2.59
CA LYS A 363 10.69 30.24 2.39
C LYS A 363 9.72 29.69 3.44
N THR A 364 8.47 29.47 3.07
CA THR A 364 7.49 28.79 3.93
C THR A 364 6.97 27.54 3.25
N THR A 365 6.38 26.63 4.01
CA THR A 365 5.70 25.45 3.46
C THR A 365 4.20 25.68 3.51
N ILE A 366 3.54 25.38 2.40
CA ILE A 366 2.09 25.41 2.25
C ILE A 366 1.56 24.00 2.52
N ILE A 367 0.56 23.91 3.37
CA ILE A 367 -0.05 22.67 3.82
C ILE A 367 -1.50 22.64 3.37
N SER A 368 -1.93 21.56 2.75
CA SER A 368 -3.32 21.27 2.34
C SER A 368 -3.73 19.86 2.71
N LEU A 369 -5.04 19.56 2.70
CA LEU A 369 -5.59 18.20 2.71
C LEU A 369 -5.77 17.75 1.27
N GLU A 370 -5.46 16.49 0.94
CA GLU A 370 -5.57 15.99 -0.43
C GLU A 370 -6.90 15.27 -0.69
N ASP A 371 -7.27 14.31 0.15
CA ASP A 371 -8.37 13.38 -0.18
C ASP A 371 -9.47 13.28 0.90
N VAL A 372 -9.32 14.00 2.01
CA VAL A 372 -10.28 13.91 3.13
C VAL A 372 -10.90 15.28 3.39
N PRO A 373 -12.24 15.42 3.35
CA PRO A 373 -12.90 16.65 3.74
C PRO A 373 -12.55 17.01 5.20
N ALA A 374 -12.26 18.30 5.46
CA ALA A 374 -11.80 18.75 6.78
C ALA A 374 -12.81 18.43 7.89
N LYS A 375 -14.11 18.59 7.64
CA LYS A 375 -15.15 18.45 8.66
C LYS A 375 -15.29 17.03 9.23
N PRO A 376 -15.42 15.94 8.42
CA PRO A 376 -15.43 14.57 8.93
C PRO A 376 -14.12 14.18 9.62
N LEU A 377 -12.99 14.69 9.13
CA LEU A 377 -11.69 14.45 9.75
C LEU A 377 -11.61 15.08 11.15
N ILE A 378 -12.10 16.30 11.34
CA ILE A 378 -12.19 16.98 12.64
C ILE A 378 -13.03 16.15 13.60
N GLU A 379 -14.25 15.75 13.22
CA GLU A 379 -15.16 14.96 14.06
C GLU A 379 -14.49 13.64 14.52
N SER A 380 -13.81 12.94 13.62
CA SER A 380 -13.11 11.69 13.92
C SER A 380 -11.91 11.90 14.86
N LEU A 381 -11.13 12.97 14.65
CA LEU A 381 -9.99 13.31 15.49
C LEU A 381 -10.42 13.73 16.91
N GLU A 382 -11.44 14.57 17.03
CA GLU A 382 -11.99 15.00 18.31
C GLU A 382 -12.52 13.80 19.11
N ALA A 383 -13.27 12.90 18.48
CA ALA A 383 -13.72 11.65 19.10
C ALA A 383 -12.56 10.75 19.56
N SER A 384 -11.44 10.73 18.83
CA SER A 384 -10.26 9.93 19.15
C SER A 384 -9.38 10.54 20.25
N LEU A 385 -9.40 11.86 20.42
CA LEU A 385 -8.62 12.60 21.42
C LEU A 385 -9.35 12.76 22.75
N ALA A 386 -10.68 12.65 22.74
CA ALA A 386 -11.53 12.70 23.95
C ALA A 386 -11.47 11.40 24.79
N ARG A 387 -10.90 10.34 24.26
CA ARG A 387 -10.63 9.07 24.94
C ARG A 387 -9.23 9.08 25.55
#